data_82748d5a8a09bcf095ad56832d415f50
#
_entry.id   82748d5a8a09bcf095ad56832d415f50
#
_cell.length_a   1.000
_cell.length_b   1.000
_cell.length_c   1.000
_cell.angle_alpha   90.00
_cell.angle_beta   90.00
_cell.angle_gamma   90.00
#
_symmetry.space_group_name_H-M   'P 1'
#
loop_
_entity.id
_entity.type
_entity.pdbx_description
1 polymer ?
#
loop_
_entity_poly.entity_id
_entity_poly.type
_entity_poly.pdbx_seq_one_letter_code
_entity_poly.pdbx_strand_id
1 'polypeptide(L)'
;EKFPEMKKIGDDPELRPGIVHRLDKETSGVLVVAKNQRAFDFMKSQFQNREVVEKYLALVEGKLKTDKGVIALPIGKSVNDFRKKMASGVVRGELREAITEYETLEIFPKHTLVEVYPKTGRTHQVRVHFKAIGNPIVCDSLYGGKRMTCPFGLERHFLHANFLEFTAPSGAKLKIEADLPEDFALAEKRIF
;
A
#
# COMPACT_ATOMS: atom_id res chain seq x y z
N GLU A 1 -19.83 0.26 19.69
CA GLU A 1 -18.99 1.09 18.81
C GLU A 1 -18.03 1.92 19.64
N LYS A 2 -16.73 1.90 19.28
CA LYS A 2 -15.66 2.47 20.09
C LYS A 2 -15.58 4.01 20.01
N PHE A 3 -16.08 4.61 18.92
CA PHE A 3 -16.04 6.05 18.65
C PHE A 3 -17.33 6.51 17.95
N PRO A 4 -18.45 6.63 18.66
CA PRO A 4 -19.74 7.00 18.06
C PRO A 4 -19.76 8.44 17.49
N GLU A 5 -18.93 9.34 18.03
CA GLU A 5 -18.78 10.72 17.58
C GLU A 5 -18.25 10.84 16.15
N MET A 6 -17.58 9.81 15.63
CA MET A 6 -17.01 9.81 14.28
C MET A 6 -18.05 9.65 13.16
N LYS A 7 -19.28 9.23 13.47
CA LYS A 7 -20.33 8.95 12.47
C LYS A 7 -20.72 10.15 11.58
N LYS A 8 -20.25 11.36 11.89
CA LYS A 8 -20.55 12.58 11.12
C LYS A 8 -19.31 13.23 10.51
N ILE A 9 -18.14 12.54 10.54
CA ILE A 9 -16.85 13.11 10.14
C ILE A 9 -16.45 12.57 8.77
N GLY A 10 -16.07 13.47 7.86
CA GLY A 10 -15.53 13.12 6.56
C GLY A 10 -16.44 13.46 5.39
N ASP A 11 -15.99 13.16 4.17
CA ASP A 11 -16.74 13.41 2.92
C ASP A 11 -17.88 12.39 2.72
N ASP A 12 -17.72 11.19 3.27
CA ASP A 12 -18.69 10.09 3.21
C ASP A 12 -18.76 9.43 4.60
N PRO A 13 -19.40 10.13 5.57
CA PRO A 13 -19.36 9.70 6.95
C PRO A 13 -20.16 8.42 7.24
N GLU A 14 -21.09 8.05 6.37
CA GLU A 14 -21.85 6.80 6.50
C GLU A 14 -20.99 5.57 6.21
N LEU A 15 -20.15 5.64 5.17
CA LEU A 15 -19.32 4.52 4.73
C LEU A 15 -17.88 4.60 5.27
N ARG A 16 -17.35 5.81 5.48
CA ARG A 16 -15.91 6.05 5.80
C ARG A 16 -15.73 7.15 6.84
N PRO A 17 -16.30 7.03 8.03
CA PRO A 17 -16.20 8.06 9.06
C PRO A 17 -14.74 8.30 9.46
N GLY A 18 -14.26 9.54 9.29
CA GLY A 18 -12.93 9.98 9.68
C GLY A 18 -11.76 9.41 8.87
N ILE A 19 -12.01 8.64 7.80
CA ILE A 19 -10.98 7.98 6.99
C ILE A 19 -10.38 8.96 5.98
N VAL A 20 -9.12 9.36 6.18
CA VAL A 20 -8.38 10.32 5.34
C VAL A 20 -7.55 9.65 4.25
N HIS A 21 -7.16 8.39 4.44
CA HIS A 21 -6.46 7.55 3.47
C HIS A 21 -6.96 6.11 3.54
N ARG A 22 -6.34 5.19 2.81
CA ARG A 22 -6.81 3.81 2.76
C ARG A 22 -5.67 2.81 2.65
N LEU A 23 -5.89 1.65 3.23
CA LEU A 23 -5.18 0.41 2.91
C LEU A 23 -6.05 -0.49 2.03
N ASP A 24 -5.46 -1.40 1.26
CA ASP A 24 -6.19 -2.46 0.59
C ASP A 24 -6.73 -3.46 1.64
N LYS A 25 -7.77 -4.23 1.30
CA LYS A 25 -8.49 -5.11 2.25
C LYS A 25 -7.56 -6.03 3.07
N GLU A 26 -6.51 -6.54 2.43
CA GLU A 26 -5.59 -7.52 3.03
C GLU A 26 -4.21 -6.91 3.38
N THR A 27 -4.01 -5.62 3.14
CA THR A 27 -2.81 -4.89 3.54
C THR A 27 -2.90 -4.54 5.02
N SER A 28 -1.89 -4.91 5.79
CA SER A 28 -1.76 -4.55 7.21
C SER A 28 -0.98 -3.25 7.40
N GLY A 29 -0.95 -2.74 8.62
CA GLY A 29 -0.10 -1.61 9.00
C GLY A 29 -0.85 -0.39 9.51
N VAL A 30 -0.18 0.76 9.48
CA VAL A 30 -0.65 2.03 10.03
C VAL A 30 -1.82 2.57 9.20
N LEU A 31 -2.91 2.89 9.90
CA LEU A 31 -4.06 3.63 9.36
C LEU A 31 -4.42 4.78 10.30
N VAL A 32 -4.39 6.01 9.81
CA VAL A 32 -4.78 7.20 10.57
C VAL A 32 -6.25 7.50 10.35
N VAL A 33 -6.93 7.81 11.45
CA VAL A 33 -8.35 8.15 11.47
C VAL A 33 -8.54 9.47 12.21
N ALA A 34 -9.24 10.42 11.60
CA ALA A 34 -9.56 11.70 12.20
C ALA A 34 -10.80 11.59 13.11
N LYS A 35 -10.71 12.10 14.35
CA LYS A 35 -11.77 12.04 15.35
C LYS A 35 -12.67 13.28 15.39
N ASN A 36 -12.41 14.29 14.56
CA ASN A 36 -13.24 15.47 14.36
C ASN A 36 -13.02 16.05 12.95
N GLN A 37 -13.96 16.87 12.47
CA GLN A 37 -13.94 17.40 11.10
C GLN A 37 -12.70 18.25 10.81
N ARG A 38 -12.27 19.09 11.74
CA ARG A 38 -11.06 19.93 11.58
C ARG A 38 -9.81 19.07 11.35
N ALA A 39 -9.65 17.99 12.12
CA ALA A 39 -8.53 17.06 11.92
C ALA A 39 -8.66 16.29 10.60
N PHE A 40 -9.88 15.95 10.18
CA PHE A 40 -10.14 15.32 8.90
C PHE A 40 -9.69 16.20 7.73
N ASP A 41 -10.15 17.45 7.69
CA ASP A 41 -9.83 18.39 6.62
C ASP A 41 -8.32 18.68 6.56
N PHE A 42 -7.71 18.86 7.72
CA PHE A 42 -6.26 19.09 7.85
C PHE A 42 -5.44 17.88 7.36
N MET A 43 -5.78 16.67 7.79
CA MET A 43 -5.06 15.46 7.36
C MET A 43 -5.30 15.15 5.89
N LYS A 44 -6.53 15.32 5.41
CA LYS A 44 -6.88 15.13 4.00
C LYS A 44 -6.05 16.05 3.10
N SER A 45 -5.84 17.32 3.49
CA SER A 45 -5.00 18.24 2.72
C SER A 45 -3.55 17.77 2.63
N GLN A 46 -2.96 17.25 3.70
CA GLN A 46 -1.60 16.71 3.67
C GLN A 46 -1.45 15.51 2.72
N PHE A 47 -2.41 14.58 2.70
CA PHE A 47 -2.40 13.48 1.72
C PHE A 47 -2.56 14.00 0.29
N GLN A 48 -3.42 14.99 0.05
CA GLN A 48 -3.61 15.59 -1.27
C GLN A 48 -2.37 16.33 -1.76
N ASN A 49 -1.68 17.02 -0.86
CA ASN A 49 -0.46 17.78 -1.14
C ASN A 49 0.81 16.90 -1.14
N ARG A 50 0.70 15.60 -0.84
CA ARG A 50 1.82 14.65 -0.75
C ARG A 50 2.84 15.03 0.34
N GLU A 51 2.36 15.58 1.43
CA GLU A 51 3.18 16.00 2.60
C GLU A 51 3.38 14.86 3.60
N VAL A 52 2.60 13.79 3.47
CA VAL A 52 2.69 12.58 4.29
C VAL A 52 3.75 11.64 3.71
N VAL A 53 4.63 11.12 4.57
CA VAL A 53 5.59 10.09 4.18
C VAL A 53 5.03 8.72 4.57
N GLU A 54 4.83 7.86 3.59
CA GLU A 54 4.38 6.49 3.77
C GLU A 54 5.51 5.53 3.36
N LYS A 55 5.74 4.50 4.18
CA LYS A 55 6.61 3.38 3.83
C LYS A 55 5.88 2.07 4.01
N TYR A 56 6.18 1.16 3.11
CA TYR A 56 5.66 -0.20 3.15
C TYR A 56 6.80 -1.20 3.09
N LEU A 57 6.64 -2.31 3.77
CA LEU A 57 7.43 -3.51 3.55
C LEU A 57 6.67 -4.44 2.61
N ALA A 58 7.35 -4.95 1.59
CA ALA A 58 6.78 -5.88 0.64
C ALA A 58 7.76 -7.00 0.30
N LEU A 59 7.25 -8.23 0.23
CA LEU A 59 7.99 -9.36 -0.33
C LEU A 59 7.53 -9.55 -1.77
N VAL A 60 8.46 -9.51 -2.72
CA VAL A 60 8.16 -9.66 -4.16
C VAL A 60 8.75 -10.93 -4.73
N GLU A 61 8.14 -11.47 -5.77
CA GLU A 61 8.60 -12.66 -6.49
C GLU A 61 9.88 -12.36 -7.28
N GLY A 62 10.87 -13.25 -7.15
CA GLY A 62 12.12 -13.20 -7.89
C GLY A 62 13.06 -12.09 -7.44
N LYS A 63 14.09 -11.85 -8.26
CA LYS A 63 15.11 -10.81 -8.07
C LYS A 63 14.77 -9.56 -8.88
N LEU A 64 14.89 -8.41 -8.28
CA LEU A 64 14.73 -7.11 -8.96
C LEU A 64 15.97 -6.81 -9.83
N LYS A 65 15.78 -6.02 -10.88
CA LYS A 65 16.88 -5.63 -11.80
C LYS A 65 17.86 -4.65 -11.16
N THR A 66 17.40 -3.86 -10.21
CA THR A 66 18.19 -2.85 -9.49
C THR A 66 17.83 -2.87 -8.02
N ASP A 67 18.78 -2.58 -7.15
CA ASP A 67 18.53 -2.54 -5.70
C ASP A 67 17.69 -1.33 -5.29
N LYS A 68 17.73 -0.25 -6.07
CA LYS A 68 16.85 0.92 -5.92
C LYS A 68 16.23 1.24 -7.26
N GLY A 69 14.98 1.65 -7.26
CA GLY A 69 14.28 1.99 -8.50
C GLY A 69 13.05 2.85 -8.32
N VAL A 70 12.59 3.38 -9.46
CA VAL A 70 11.36 4.16 -9.56
C VAL A 70 10.46 3.50 -10.61
N ILE A 71 9.23 3.18 -10.22
CA ILE A 71 8.20 2.68 -11.12
C ILE A 71 7.23 3.84 -11.38
N ALA A 72 7.35 4.47 -12.54
CA ALA A 72 6.55 5.61 -12.96
C ALA A 72 5.61 5.19 -14.11
N LEU A 73 4.66 4.33 -13.80
CA LEU A 73 3.69 3.78 -14.76
C LEU A 73 2.30 4.25 -14.38
N PRO A 74 1.58 4.99 -15.24
CA PRO A 74 0.24 5.46 -14.94
C PRO A 74 -0.74 4.29 -14.79
N ILE A 75 -1.70 4.43 -13.88
CA ILE A 75 -2.63 3.36 -13.51
C ILE A 75 -4.06 3.68 -13.96
N GLY A 76 -4.71 2.72 -14.61
CA GLY A 76 -6.12 2.77 -14.99
C GLY A 76 -6.92 1.57 -14.49
N LYS A 77 -8.24 1.58 -14.76
CA LYS A 77 -9.12 0.43 -14.46
C LYS A 77 -8.92 -0.67 -15.51
N SER A 78 -8.87 -1.93 -15.11
CA SER A 78 -8.86 -3.05 -16.05
C SER A 78 -10.16 -3.10 -16.86
N VAL A 79 -10.06 -3.43 -18.15
CA VAL A 79 -11.23 -3.70 -19.00
C VAL A 79 -11.82 -5.09 -18.75
N ASN A 80 -10.98 -6.05 -18.33
CA ASN A 80 -11.34 -7.47 -18.21
C ASN A 80 -11.77 -7.89 -16.80
N ASP A 81 -11.39 -7.13 -15.76
CA ASP A 81 -11.74 -7.43 -14.37
C ASP A 81 -11.92 -6.13 -13.60
N PHE A 82 -13.16 -5.82 -13.22
CA PHE A 82 -13.50 -4.57 -12.52
C PHE A 82 -12.80 -4.39 -11.17
N ARG A 83 -12.34 -5.49 -10.55
CA ARG A 83 -11.58 -5.49 -9.28
C ARG A 83 -10.15 -5.03 -9.50
N LYS A 84 -9.60 -5.18 -10.72
CA LYS A 84 -8.19 -4.94 -11.03
C LYS A 84 -7.94 -3.54 -11.54
N LYS A 85 -6.72 -3.09 -11.27
CA LYS A 85 -6.07 -1.94 -11.90
C LYS A 85 -4.97 -2.46 -12.83
N MET A 86 -4.55 -1.63 -13.77
CA MET A 86 -3.48 -1.97 -14.73
C MET A 86 -2.55 -0.76 -14.91
N ALA A 87 -1.25 -1.04 -15.01
CA ALA A 87 -0.22 -0.05 -15.33
C ALA A 87 0.31 -0.21 -16.77
N SER A 88 -0.27 -1.12 -17.55
CA SER A 88 0.08 -1.38 -18.97
C SER A 88 -1.11 -1.96 -19.71
N GLY A 89 -1.16 -1.80 -21.04
CA GLY A 89 -2.23 -2.33 -21.88
C GLY A 89 -3.47 -1.42 -21.94
N VAL A 90 -4.59 -1.99 -22.41
CA VAL A 90 -5.85 -1.26 -22.59
C VAL A 90 -6.56 -1.10 -21.24
N VAL A 91 -6.86 0.14 -20.87
CA VAL A 91 -7.56 0.48 -19.64
C VAL A 91 -8.95 1.05 -19.93
N ARG A 92 -9.84 0.92 -18.95
CA ARG A 92 -11.14 1.55 -18.97
C ARG A 92 -11.07 2.93 -18.31
N GLY A 93 -11.41 3.97 -19.05
CA GLY A 93 -11.35 5.36 -18.61
C GLY A 93 -9.92 5.92 -18.64
N GLU A 94 -9.64 6.87 -17.77
CA GLU A 94 -8.37 7.60 -17.76
C GLU A 94 -7.25 6.86 -17.05
N LEU A 95 -6.04 6.97 -17.60
CA LEU A 95 -4.80 6.68 -16.93
C LEU A 95 -4.45 7.83 -15.98
N ARG A 96 -4.12 7.50 -14.73
CA ARG A 96 -3.72 8.47 -13.72
C ARG A 96 -2.25 8.27 -13.36
N GLU A 97 -1.51 9.36 -13.28
CA GLU A 97 -0.13 9.37 -12.81
C GLU A 97 0.01 8.55 -11.52
N ALA A 98 1.00 7.67 -11.52
CA ALA A 98 1.35 6.87 -10.36
C ALA A 98 2.87 6.66 -10.31
N ILE A 99 3.47 6.92 -9.14
CA ILE A 99 4.91 6.83 -8.90
C ILE A 99 5.15 6.07 -7.61
N THR A 100 5.97 5.03 -7.69
CA THR A 100 6.40 4.21 -6.55
C THR A 100 7.91 4.08 -6.59
N GLU A 101 8.59 4.52 -5.55
CA GLU A 101 10.02 4.26 -5.33
C GLU A 101 10.18 3.01 -4.48
N TYR A 102 11.30 2.31 -4.63
CA TYR A 102 11.63 1.16 -3.79
C TYR A 102 13.13 1.02 -3.56
N GLU A 103 13.46 0.37 -2.46
CA GLU A 103 14.81 -0.05 -2.10
C GLU A 103 14.79 -1.51 -1.65
N THR A 104 15.72 -2.32 -2.18
CA THR A 104 15.93 -3.70 -1.76
C THR A 104 16.55 -3.71 -0.37
N LEU A 105 15.90 -4.41 0.56
CA LEU A 105 16.42 -4.66 1.90
C LEU A 105 17.20 -5.98 1.93
N GLU A 106 16.63 -7.03 1.31
CA GLU A 106 17.24 -8.36 1.32
C GLU A 106 16.83 -9.18 0.11
N ILE A 107 17.76 -10.02 -0.38
CA ILE A 107 17.56 -10.89 -1.55
C ILE A 107 17.61 -12.34 -1.10
N PHE A 108 16.54 -13.09 -1.36
CA PHE A 108 16.42 -14.52 -1.13
C PHE A 108 16.47 -15.29 -2.45
N PRO A 109 16.62 -16.63 -2.43
CA PRO A 109 16.72 -17.42 -3.67
C PRO A 109 15.57 -17.23 -4.67
N LYS A 110 14.35 -16.98 -4.19
CA LYS A 110 13.13 -16.85 -5.01
C LYS A 110 12.35 -15.55 -4.79
N HIS A 111 12.75 -14.74 -3.84
CA HIS A 111 12.02 -13.54 -3.42
C HIS A 111 12.98 -12.39 -3.12
N THR A 112 12.45 -11.19 -3.05
CA THR A 112 13.18 -9.99 -2.61
C THR A 112 12.32 -9.23 -1.61
N LEU A 113 12.87 -8.91 -0.44
CA LEU A 113 12.25 -8.00 0.52
C LEU A 113 12.60 -6.56 0.14
N VAL A 114 11.61 -5.71 0.05
CA VAL A 114 11.79 -4.31 -0.35
C VAL A 114 11.09 -3.35 0.61
N GLU A 115 11.69 -2.19 0.83
CA GLU A 115 11.00 -1.03 1.38
C GLU A 115 10.45 -0.21 0.20
N VAL A 116 9.19 0.20 0.27
CA VAL A 116 8.45 0.83 -0.82
C VAL A 116 7.93 2.19 -0.37
N TYR A 117 8.11 3.20 -1.22
CA TYR A 117 7.75 4.60 -0.97
C TYR A 117 6.78 5.09 -2.06
N PRO A 118 5.46 4.93 -1.87
CA PRO A 118 4.48 5.41 -2.85
C PRO A 118 4.43 6.96 -2.79
N LYS A 119 4.76 7.61 -3.91
CA LYS A 119 4.66 9.09 -4.05
C LYS A 119 3.25 9.53 -4.44
N THR A 120 2.40 8.60 -4.82
CA THR A 120 0.99 8.78 -5.15
C THR A 120 0.19 7.65 -4.50
N GLY A 121 -1.11 7.87 -4.22
CA GLY A 121 -1.97 6.91 -3.50
C GLY A 121 -3.07 6.31 -4.41
N ARG A 122 -2.73 5.65 -5.54
CA ARG A 122 -3.74 5.01 -6.39
C ARG A 122 -4.15 3.65 -5.84
N THR A 123 -5.40 3.27 -6.07
CA THR A 123 -5.90 1.94 -5.65
C THR A 123 -5.01 0.83 -6.18
N HIS A 124 -4.57 -0.08 -5.30
CA HIS A 124 -3.66 -1.20 -5.56
C HIS A 124 -2.31 -0.80 -6.16
N GLN A 125 -1.87 0.45 -6.01
CA GLN A 125 -0.71 1.00 -6.73
C GLN A 125 0.54 0.14 -6.61
N VAL A 126 1.00 -0.14 -5.40
CA VAL A 126 2.22 -0.93 -5.14
C VAL A 126 2.10 -2.30 -5.82
N ARG A 127 0.98 -2.98 -5.64
CA ARG A 127 0.70 -4.31 -6.20
C ARG A 127 0.73 -4.34 -7.72
N VAL A 128 0.09 -3.35 -8.35
CA VAL A 128 0.06 -3.19 -9.82
C VAL A 128 1.42 -2.86 -10.37
N HIS A 129 2.17 -1.97 -9.73
CA HIS A 129 3.50 -1.55 -10.15
C HIS A 129 4.49 -2.72 -10.13
N PHE A 130 4.58 -3.45 -9.02
CA PHE A 130 5.45 -4.62 -8.96
C PHE A 130 5.04 -5.72 -9.94
N LYS A 131 3.72 -5.93 -10.16
CA LYS A 131 3.23 -6.81 -11.23
C LYS A 131 3.68 -6.35 -12.61
N ALA A 132 3.63 -5.06 -12.91
CA ALA A 132 3.98 -4.51 -14.21
C ALA A 132 5.47 -4.68 -14.57
N ILE A 133 6.35 -4.65 -13.56
CA ILE A 133 7.79 -4.89 -13.75
C ILE A 133 8.18 -6.39 -13.72
N GLY A 134 7.20 -7.29 -13.54
CA GLY A 134 7.42 -8.74 -13.55
C GLY A 134 7.71 -9.37 -12.19
N ASN A 135 7.68 -8.60 -11.11
CA ASN A 135 7.96 -9.04 -9.74
C ASN A 135 6.73 -8.82 -8.84
N PRO A 136 5.61 -9.55 -9.02
CA PRO A 136 4.40 -9.31 -8.22
C PRO A 136 4.65 -9.55 -6.73
N ILE A 137 3.81 -8.95 -5.89
CA ILE A 137 3.84 -9.19 -4.44
C ILE A 137 3.52 -10.67 -4.18
N VAL A 138 4.26 -11.28 -3.29
CA VAL A 138 4.09 -12.68 -2.87
C VAL A 138 2.69 -12.87 -2.27
N CYS A 139 2.02 -13.97 -2.62
CA CYS A 139 0.67 -14.31 -2.20
C CYS A 139 -0.42 -13.27 -2.60
N ASP A 140 -0.21 -12.51 -3.69
CA ASP A 140 -1.22 -11.59 -4.18
C ASP A 140 -2.26 -12.30 -5.05
N SER A 141 -3.42 -12.58 -4.49
CA SER A 141 -4.53 -13.28 -5.13
C SER A 141 -5.07 -12.62 -6.41
N LEU A 142 -4.89 -11.29 -6.56
CA LEU A 142 -5.33 -10.56 -7.74
C LEU A 142 -4.25 -10.43 -8.82
N TYR A 143 -2.98 -10.25 -8.42
CA TYR A 143 -1.88 -9.88 -9.31
C TYR A 143 -0.77 -10.93 -9.41
N GLY A 144 -0.70 -11.92 -8.51
CA GLY A 144 0.33 -12.96 -8.49
C GLY A 144 0.32 -13.91 -9.69
N GLY A 145 -0.82 -14.04 -10.39
CA GLY A 145 -0.95 -14.86 -11.58
C GLY A 145 -1.34 -16.32 -11.31
N LYS A 146 -1.44 -17.15 -12.39
CA LYS A 146 -1.94 -18.53 -12.31
C LYS A 146 -1.04 -19.50 -11.53
N ARG A 147 0.25 -19.21 -11.42
CA ARG A 147 1.24 -20.05 -10.72
C ARG A 147 1.61 -19.50 -9.35
N MET A 148 0.83 -18.55 -8.84
CA MET A 148 1.07 -17.99 -7.53
C MET A 148 1.03 -19.09 -6.47
N THR A 149 2.05 -19.14 -5.64
CA THR A 149 2.07 -19.94 -4.42
C THR A 149 2.09 -18.99 -3.22
N CYS A 150 1.41 -19.39 -2.15
CA CYS A 150 1.52 -18.68 -0.88
C CYS A 150 2.47 -19.47 0.03
N PRO A 151 3.77 -19.15 0.01
CA PRO A 151 4.75 -19.85 0.82
C PRO A 151 4.56 -19.51 2.30
N PHE A 152 5.15 -20.32 3.15
CA PHE A 152 5.33 -20.01 4.59
C PHE A 152 4.05 -19.86 5.40
N GLY A 153 2.90 -20.35 4.90
CA GLY A 153 1.60 -20.25 5.56
C GLY A 153 0.91 -18.89 5.39
N LEU A 154 1.36 -18.08 4.44
CA LEU A 154 0.69 -16.83 4.09
C LEU A 154 -0.68 -17.10 3.45
N GLU A 155 -1.69 -16.32 3.85
CA GLU A 155 -3.05 -16.39 3.28
C GLU A 155 -3.42 -15.10 2.53
N ARG A 156 -2.54 -14.08 2.56
CA ARG A 156 -2.72 -12.76 1.96
C ARG A 156 -1.42 -12.21 1.40
N HIS A 157 -1.51 -11.21 0.52
CA HIS A 157 -0.33 -10.59 -0.06
C HIS A 157 0.59 -9.99 1.02
N PHE A 158 1.91 -10.24 0.89
CA PHE A 158 2.91 -9.73 1.80
C PHE A 158 3.16 -8.23 1.51
N LEU A 159 2.26 -7.38 2.00
CA LEU A 159 2.35 -5.93 1.92
C LEU A 159 1.90 -5.32 3.24
N HIS A 160 2.77 -4.52 3.86
CA HIS A 160 2.57 -3.95 5.18
C HIS A 160 2.95 -2.47 5.21
N ALA A 161 2.02 -1.59 5.56
CA ALA A 161 2.27 -0.16 5.79
C ALA A 161 2.97 0.00 7.15
N ASN A 162 4.29 -0.14 7.16
CA ASN A 162 5.07 -0.18 8.40
C ASN A 162 5.35 1.19 9.00
N PHE A 163 5.26 2.27 8.21
CA PHE A 163 5.63 3.61 8.69
C PHE A 163 4.74 4.69 8.08
N LEU A 164 4.40 5.68 8.92
CA LEU A 164 3.71 6.90 8.51
C LEU A 164 4.28 8.11 9.26
N GLU A 165 4.69 9.16 8.52
CA GLU A 165 5.07 10.44 9.09
C GLU A 165 4.15 11.55 8.55
N PHE A 166 3.59 12.35 9.45
CA PHE A 166 2.69 13.46 9.12
C PHE A 166 2.75 14.56 10.19
N THR A 167 2.20 15.72 9.89
CA THR A 167 2.04 16.81 10.86
C THR A 167 0.65 16.72 11.50
N ALA A 168 0.57 16.69 12.82
CA ALA A 168 -0.69 16.74 13.54
C ALA A 168 -1.34 18.15 13.48
N PRO A 169 -2.66 18.29 13.71
CA PRO A 169 -3.30 19.62 13.77
C PRO A 169 -2.73 20.58 14.84
N SER A 170 -1.97 20.06 15.79
CA SER A 170 -1.18 20.84 16.78
C SER A 170 0.12 21.44 16.24
N GLY A 171 0.52 21.07 15.00
CA GLY A 171 1.80 21.41 14.41
C GLY A 171 2.95 20.42 14.74
N ALA A 172 2.71 19.43 15.60
CA ALA A 172 3.71 18.44 15.93
C ALA A 172 3.90 17.42 14.77
N LYS A 173 5.14 17.14 14.38
CA LYS A 173 5.46 16.02 13.49
C LYS A 173 5.37 14.71 14.25
N LEU A 174 4.56 13.80 13.76
CA LEU A 174 4.37 12.47 14.31
C LEU A 174 4.95 11.42 13.36
N LYS A 175 5.68 10.47 13.93
CA LYS A 175 6.16 9.25 13.27
C LYS A 175 5.52 8.07 13.94
N ILE A 176 4.86 7.25 13.19
CA ILE A 176 4.15 6.07 13.70
C ILE A 176 4.67 4.86 12.94
N GLU A 177 5.04 3.84 13.67
CA GLU A 177 5.51 2.57 13.15
C GLU A 177 4.55 1.47 13.57
N ALA A 178 4.38 0.48 12.72
CA ALA A 178 3.65 -0.75 13.01
C ALA A 178 4.61 -1.93 12.87
N ASP A 179 4.65 -2.78 13.90
CA ASP A 179 5.39 -4.03 13.86
C ASP A 179 4.83 -4.97 12.80
N LEU A 180 5.70 -5.83 12.25
CA LEU A 180 5.26 -6.89 11.34
C LEU A 180 4.21 -7.76 12.02
N PRO A 181 3.09 -8.05 11.34
CA PRO A 181 2.11 -8.99 11.86
C PRO A 181 2.69 -10.40 11.95
N GLU A 182 2.13 -11.22 12.84
CA GLU A 182 2.66 -12.53 13.18
C GLU A 182 2.84 -13.44 11.95
N ASP A 183 1.89 -13.45 11.02
CA ASP A 183 1.95 -14.22 9.77
C ASP A 183 3.17 -13.83 8.90
N PHE A 184 3.53 -12.54 8.87
CA PHE A 184 4.70 -12.05 8.12
C PHE A 184 6.01 -12.34 8.87
N ALA A 185 6.03 -12.16 10.17
CA ALA A 185 7.21 -12.48 10.99
C ALA A 185 7.54 -14.00 10.96
N LEU A 186 6.52 -14.85 10.92
CA LEU A 186 6.70 -16.30 10.73
C LEU A 186 7.17 -16.65 9.32
N ALA A 187 6.65 -15.97 8.30
CA ALA A 187 7.11 -16.15 6.92
C ALA A 187 8.56 -15.74 6.76
N GLU A 188 8.94 -14.59 7.30
CA GLU A 188 10.33 -14.09 7.30
C GLU A 188 11.29 -15.13 7.92
N LYS A 189 11.00 -15.66 9.10
CA LYS A 189 11.81 -16.71 9.76
C LYS A 189 11.95 -18.01 8.97
N ARG A 190 11.08 -18.30 8.01
CA ARG A 190 11.11 -19.52 7.20
C ARG A 190 11.76 -19.30 5.83
N ILE A 191 11.94 -18.05 5.44
CA ILE A 191 12.67 -17.68 4.22
C ILE A 191 14.19 -17.76 4.49
N PHE A 192 14.62 -17.51 5.75
CA PHE A 192 15.98 -17.73 6.26
C PHE A 192 16.13 -19.20 6.66
#